data_186e84d7e9f1e97a76bdc38f417b463f
#
_entry.id   186e84d7e9f1e97a76bdc38f417b463f
#
_cell.length_a   1.000
_cell.length_b   1.000
_cell.length_c   1.000
_cell.angle_alpha   90.00
_cell.angle_beta   90.00
_cell.angle_gamma   90.00
#
_symmetry.space_group_name_H-M   'P 1'
#
loop_
_entity.id
_entity.type
_entity.pdbx_description
1 polymer ?
#
loop_
_entity_poly.entity_id
_entity_poly.type
_entity_poly.pdbx_seq_one_letter_code
_entity_poly.pdbx_strand_id
1 'polypeptide(L)'
;MRRKYLYFRRIYYIILPLRVYIQKKGKPMLQALSLWLHETAAGEFLLTMLISMIPVVEIRGGVPAGVAMGLPIPLALLSGVIGNMIPVPFVILFIRRIFKWIRVHIPRLGGMIDRLEARAYRKMSSKNLVRFQAWGLLMFVAIPLPGTGAWTGSLIAALMDLRLKNAVPVIFAGVVIAGLIMTGLTYGVTAIL
;
A
#
# COMPACT_ATOMS: atom_id res chain seq x y z
N MET A 1 11.11 -23.68 20.91
CA MET A 1 10.17 -24.01 19.81
C MET A 1 8.68 -23.78 20.12
N ARG A 2 8.20 -23.74 21.38
CA ARG A 2 6.74 -23.62 21.71
C ARG A 2 6.14 -22.20 21.59
N ARG A 3 6.90 -21.10 21.58
CA ARG A 3 6.36 -19.72 21.50
C ARG A 3 6.08 -19.21 20.09
N LYS A 4 6.66 -19.80 19.05
CA LYS A 4 6.40 -19.43 17.63
C LYS A 4 4.93 -19.60 17.20
N TYR A 5 4.19 -20.49 17.88
CA TYR A 5 2.79 -20.79 17.55
C TYR A 5 1.76 -19.80 18.13
N LEU A 6 2.11 -18.98 19.12
CA LEU A 6 1.12 -18.16 19.84
C LEU A 6 0.68 -16.90 19.06
N TYR A 7 1.57 -16.25 18.29
CA TYR A 7 1.22 -15.08 17.49
C TYR A 7 0.45 -15.49 16.24
N PHE A 8 0.87 -16.56 15.56
CA PHE A 8 0.12 -17.18 14.47
C PHE A 8 -1.27 -17.65 14.92
N ARG A 9 -1.37 -18.13 16.14
CA ARG A 9 -2.62 -18.57 16.77
C ARG A 9 -3.62 -17.42 16.93
N ARG A 10 -3.19 -16.19 17.22
CA ARG A 10 -4.07 -15.03 17.39
C ARG A 10 -4.67 -14.54 16.06
N ILE A 11 -3.89 -14.47 14.99
CA ILE A 11 -4.38 -14.16 13.63
C ILE A 11 -5.26 -15.31 13.12
N TYR A 12 -4.87 -16.54 13.40
CA TYR A 12 -5.65 -17.74 13.08
C TYR A 12 -7.03 -17.72 13.77
N TYR A 13 -7.13 -17.26 15.02
CA TYR A 13 -8.40 -17.13 15.74
C TYR A 13 -9.30 -16.00 15.23
N ILE A 14 -8.78 -15.01 14.53
CA ILE A 14 -9.59 -13.97 13.86
C ILE A 14 -10.16 -14.49 12.55
N ILE A 15 -9.37 -15.28 11.81
CA ILE A 15 -9.76 -15.84 10.49
C ILE A 15 -10.59 -17.12 10.64
N LEU A 16 -10.34 -17.91 11.67
CA LEU A 16 -11.02 -19.18 11.93
C LEU A 16 -12.57 -19.08 11.99
N PRO A 17 -13.16 -18.10 12.70
CA PRO A 17 -14.63 -17.98 12.74
C PRO A 17 -15.21 -17.62 11.36
N LEU A 18 -14.50 -16.84 10.56
CA LEU A 18 -14.93 -16.52 9.19
C LEU A 18 -14.86 -17.77 8.29
N ARG A 19 -13.79 -18.54 8.42
CA ARG A 19 -13.61 -19.83 7.72
C ARG A 19 -14.70 -20.83 8.09
N VAL A 20 -14.97 -20.99 9.38
CA VAL A 20 -16.01 -21.89 9.91
C VAL A 20 -17.41 -21.42 9.49
N TYR A 21 -17.66 -20.11 9.48
CA TYR A 21 -18.94 -19.55 9.03
C TYR A 21 -19.18 -19.77 7.54
N ILE A 22 -18.18 -19.54 6.69
CA ILE A 22 -18.26 -19.78 5.24
C ILE A 22 -18.42 -21.27 4.95
N GLN A 23 -17.73 -22.14 5.69
CA GLN A 23 -17.80 -23.59 5.52
C GLN A 23 -19.15 -24.16 5.97
N LYS A 24 -19.82 -23.55 6.97
CA LYS A 24 -21.13 -24.01 7.48
C LYS A 24 -22.34 -23.47 6.73
N LYS A 25 -22.26 -22.26 6.15
CA LYS A 25 -23.41 -21.57 5.51
C LYS A 25 -23.14 -21.07 4.09
N GLY A 26 -21.93 -21.14 3.59
CA GLY A 26 -21.58 -20.68 2.25
C GLY A 26 -22.11 -21.60 1.15
N LYS A 27 -22.46 -21.00 -0.01
CA LYS A 27 -22.70 -21.76 -1.24
C LYS A 27 -21.45 -22.54 -1.62
N PRO A 28 -21.56 -23.74 -2.26
CA PRO A 28 -20.40 -24.59 -2.57
C PRO A 28 -19.30 -23.86 -3.36
N MET A 29 -19.68 -22.91 -4.22
CA MET A 29 -18.74 -22.07 -4.95
C MET A 29 -17.92 -21.15 -4.03
N LEU A 30 -18.53 -20.56 -3.01
CA LEU A 30 -17.83 -19.71 -2.02
C LEU A 30 -16.90 -20.53 -1.13
N GLN A 31 -17.29 -21.76 -0.81
CA GLN A 31 -16.44 -22.70 -0.07
C GLN A 31 -15.21 -23.10 -0.90
N ALA A 32 -15.39 -23.47 -2.16
CA ALA A 32 -14.29 -23.79 -3.06
C ALA A 32 -13.34 -22.61 -3.26
N LEU A 33 -13.88 -21.39 -3.41
CA LEU A 33 -13.09 -20.18 -3.54
C LEU A 33 -12.29 -19.86 -2.26
N SER A 34 -12.90 -20.03 -1.08
CA SER A 34 -12.20 -19.79 0.19
C SER A 34 -11.08 -20.79 0.43
N LEU A 35 -11.29 -22.06 0.09
CA LEU A 35 -10.26 -23.09 0.15
C LEU A 35 -9.11 -22.77 -0.81
N TRP A 36 -9.43 -22.44 -2.06
CA TRP A 36 -8.42 -22.08 -3.04
C TRP A 36 -7.59 -20.87 -2.59
N LEU A 37 -8.25 -19.84 -2.06
CA LEU A 37 -7.55 -18.63 -1.58
C LEU A 37 -6.63 -18.88 -0.38
N HIS A 38 -6.94 -19.82 0.48
CA HIS A 38 -6.18 -20.07 1.72
C HIS A 38 -5.28 -21.31 1.69
N GLU A 39 -5.45 -22.20 0.70
CA GLU A 39 -4.70 -23.45 0.65
C GLU A 39 -3.79 -23.54 -0.59
N THR A 40 -3.77 -22.51 -1.44
CA THR A 40 -2.87 -22.46 -2.59
C THR A 40 -1.94 -21.25 -2.51
N ALA A 41 -0.68 -21.44 -2.91
CA ALA A 41 0.28 -20.35 -2.99
C ALA A 41 -0.20 -19.20 -3.91
N ALA A 42 -0.97 -19.51 -4.95
CA ALA A 42 -1.55 -18.52 -5.84
C ALA A 42 -2.65 -17.70 -5.13
N GLY A 43 -3.48 -18.36 -4.33
CA GLY A 43 -4.52 -17.69 -3.55
C GLY A 43 -3.93 -16.80 -2.44
N GLU A 44 -2.93 -17.30 -1.71
CA GLU A 44 -2.21 -16.52 -0.70
C GLU A 44 -1.50 -15.31 -1.32
N PHE A 45 -0.91 -15.47 -2.51
CA PHE A 45 -0.33 -14.38 -3.28
C PHE A 45 -1.37 -13.32 -3.63
N LEU A 46 -2.53 -13.74 -4.13
CA LEU A 46 -3.64 -12.84 -4.47
C LEU A 46 -4.18 -12.11 -3.23
N LEU A 47 -4.37 -12.82 -2.12
CA LEU A 47 -4.82 -12.20 -0.86
C LEU A 47 -3.81 -11.18 -0.34
N THR A 48 -2.52 -11.50 -0.35
CA THR A 48 -1.46 -10.56 0.04
C THR A 48 -1.48 -9.30 -0.83
N MET A 49 -1.67 -9.48 -2.14
CA MET A 49 -1.78 -8.39 -3.11
C MET A 49 -3.01 -7.51 -2.80
N LEU A 50 -4.17 -8.11 -2.57
CA LEU A 50 -5.40 -7.38 -2.24
C LEU A 50 -5.30 -6.65 -0.90
N ILE A 51 -4.72 -7.27 0.13
CA ILE A 51 -4.46 -6.62 1.43
C ILE A 51 -3.56 -5.40 1.26
N SER A 52 -2.52 -5.52 0.42
CA SER A 52 -1.58 -4.43 0.14
C SER A 52 -2.21 -3.28 -0.67
N MET A 53 -3.32 -3.50 -1.36
CA MET A 53 -4.07 -2.45 -2.05
C MET A 53 -4.89 -1.59 -1.08
N ILE A 54 -5.19 -2.08 0.13
CA ILE A 54 -6.06 -1.36 1.08
C ILE A 54 -5.31 -0.12 1.60
N PRO A 55 -5.93 1.09 1.52
CA PRO A 55 -5.37 2.28 2.14
C PRO A 55 -5.05 2.04 3.62
N VAL A 56 -3.99 2.65 4.14
CA VAL A 56 -3.51 2.50 5.52
C VAL A 56 -2.80 1.17 5.80
N VAL A 57 -3.31 0.03 5.32
CA VAL A 57 -2.66 -1.30 5.50
C VAL A 57 -1.42 -1.38 4.64
N GLU A 58 -1.59 -1.18 3.33
CA GLU A 58 -0.52 -1.13 2.33
C GLU A 58 0.45 -2.34 2.42
N ILE A 59 1.67 -2.16 1.90
CA ILE A 59 2.73 -3.18 1.98
C ILE A 59 3.14 -3.53 3.42
N ARG A 60 2.88 -2.63 4.37
CA ARG A 60 3.21 -2.81 5.79
C ARG A 60 2.40 -3.91 6.46
N GLY A 61 1.14 -4.02 6.12
CA GLY A 61 0.28 -5.10 6.58
C GLY A 61 0.29 -6.28 5.60
N GLY A 62 0.43 -6.01 4.30
CA GLY A 62 0.40 -7.04 3.27
C GLY A 62 1.55 -8.03 3.39
N VAL A 63 2.80 -7.56 3.49
CA VAL A 63 3.98 -8.46 3.61
C VAL A 63 3.90 -9.35 4.86
N PRO A 64 3.69 -8.81 6.08
CA PRO A 64 3.52 -9.66 7.26
C PRO A 64 2.34 -10.63 7.15
N ALA A 65 1.22 -10.19 6.57
CA ALA A 65 0.05 -11.06 6.36
C ALA A 65 0.35 -12.20 5.39
N GLY A 66 1.05 -11.93 4.28
CA GLY A 66 1.46 -12.94 3.30
C GLY A 66 2.37 -14.00 3.92
N VAL A 67 3.37 -13.57 4.69
CA VAL A 67 4.26 -14.49 5.43
C VAL A 67 3.48 -15.29 6.47
N ALA A 68 2.52 -14.67 7.16
CA ALA A 68 1.67 -15.33 8.13
C ALA A 68 0.73 -16.37 7.51
N MET A 69 0.32 -16.19 6.26
CA MET A 69 -0.48 -17.14 5.49
C MET A 69 0.35 -18.33 4.95
N GLY A 70 1.68 -18.20 4.93
CA GLY A 70 2.57 -19.28 4.48
C GLY A 70 3.39 -18.95 3.24
N LEU A 71 3.20 -17.77 2.63
CA LEU A 71 3.98 -17.38 1.48
C LEU A 71 5.48 -17.27 1.82
N PRO A 72 6.36 -17.78 0.96
CA PRO A 72 7.77 -17.47 1.02
C PRO A 72 8.00 -15.95 0.99
N ILE A 73 8.93 -15.46 1.79
CA ILE A 73 9.22 -14.02 1.94
C ILE A 73 9.38 -13.29 0.59
N PRO A 74 10.12 -13.80 -0.41
CA PRO A 74 10.23 -13.12 -1.70
C PRO A 74 8.89 -12.98 -2.43
N LEU A 75 8.02 -13.97 -2.32
CA LEU A 75 6.69 -13.93 -2.94
C LEU A 75 5.74 -12.99 -2.20
N ALA A 76 5.79 -12.95 -0.87
CA ALA A 76 5.03 -12.00 -0.06
C ALA A 76 5.45 -10.56 -0.36
N LEU A 77 6.76 -10.28 -0.49
CA LEU A 77 7.29 -8.98 -0.89
C LEU A 77 6.83 -8.60 -2.30
N LEU A 78 6.99 -9.50 -3.27
CA LEU A 78 6.59 -9.25 -4.66
C LEU A 78 5.10 -8.95 -4.78
N SER A 79 4.28 -9.78 -4.17
CA SER A 79 2.83 -9.62 -4.11
C SER A 79 2.43 -8.30 -3.46
N GLY A 80 3.06 -7.97 -2.32
CA GLY A 80 2.85 -6.72 -1.61
C GLY A 80 3.21 -5.49 -2.45
N VAL A 81 4.34 -5.51 -3.16
CA VAL A 81 4.77 -4.42 -4.05
C VAL A 81 3.78 -4.25 -5.19
N ILE A 82 3.40 -5.33 -5.88
CA ILE A 82 2.44 -5.28 -6.98
C ILE A 82 1.10 -4.71 -6.49
N GLY A 83 0.56 -5.26 -5.40
CA GLY A 83 -0.72 -4.80 -4.83
C GLY A 83 -0.69 -3.33 -4.45
N ASN A 84 0.38 -2.88 -3.81
CA ASN A 84 0.51 -1.48 -3.37
C ASN A 84 0.68 -0.50 -4.55
N MET A 85 1.21 -0.96 -5.69
CA MET A 85 1.43 -0.13 -6.88
C MET A 85 0.21 -0.01 -7.79
N ILE A 86 -0.71 -0.98 -7.78
CA ILE A 86 -1.90 -0.94 -8.64
C ILE A 86 -2.74 0.32 -8.42
N PRO A 87 -3.10 0.75 -7.20
CA PRO A 87 -3.91 1.95 -7.00
C PRO A 87 -3.18 3.27 -7.32
N VAL A 88 -1.85 3.30 -7.29
CA VAL A 88 -1.05 4.54 -7.41
C VAL A 88 -1.41 5.40 -8.62
N PRO A 89 -1.38 4.90 -9.87
CA PRO A 89 -1.71 5.72 -11.04
C PRO A 89 -3.18 6.18 -11.01
N PHE A 90 -4.08 5.35 -10.53
CA PHE A 90 -5.51 5.69 -10.43
C PHE A 90 -5.73 6.81 -9.41
N VAL A 91 -5.10 6.73 -8.25
CA VAL A 91 -5.20 7.77 -7.20
C VAL A 91 -4.67 9.09 -7.73
N ILE A 92 -3.50 9.13 -8.37
CA ILE A 92 -2.92 10.36 -8.92
C ILE A 92 -3.87 10.98 -9.97
N LEU A 93 -4.38 10.19 -10.91
CA LEU A 93 -5.26 10.66 -11.98
C LEU A 93 -6.62 11.11 -11.44
N PHE A 94 -7.20 10.34 -10.51
CA PHE A 94 -8.49 10.63 -9.92
C PHE A 94 -8.49 11.93 -9.11
N ILE A 95 -7.48 12.11 -8.26
CA ILE A 95 -7.32 13.34 -7.46
C ILE A 95 -7.15 14.57 -8.33
N ARG A 96 -6.36 14.48 -9.40
CA ARG A 96 -6.22 15.58 -10.36
C ARG A 96 -7.55 15.92 -11.04
N ARG A 97 -8.36 14.91 -11.36
CA ARG A 97 -9.67 15.12 -11.96
C ARG A 97 -10.62 15.80 -10.96
N ILE A 98 -10.59 15.38 -9.70
CA ILE A 98 -11.35 16.03 -8.62
C ILE A 98 -10.94 17.49 -8.47
N PHE A 99 -9.65 17.81 -8.43
CA PHE A 99 -9.18 19.19 -8.29
C PHE A 99 -9.61 20.07 -9.46
N LYS A 100 -9.56 19.55 -10.70
CA LYS A 100 -10.09 20.26 -11.87
C LYS A 100 -11.59 20.52 -11.74
N TRP A 101 -12.35 19.53 -11.31
CA TRP A 101 -13.78 19.66 -11.09
C TRP A 101 -14.12 20.68 -9.99
N ILE A 102 -13.42 20.65 -8.86
CA ILE A 102 -13.59 21.60 -7.75
C ILE A 102 -13.30 23.04 -8.23
N ARG A 103 -12.26 23.27 -9.00
CA ARG A 103 -11.94 24.60 -9.54
C ARG A 103 -13.07 25.18 -10.38
N VAL A 104 -13.79 24.33 -11.12
CA VAL A 104 -14.89 24.78 -12.01
C VAL A 104 -16.18 24.99 -11.23
N HIS A 105 -16.50 24.11 -10.28
CA HIS A 105 -17.81 24.10 -9.61
C HIS A 105 -17.82 24.78 -8.23
N ILE A 106 -16.68 24.91 -7.57
CA ILE A 106 -16.57 25.47 -6.23
C ILE A 106 -15.40 26.48 -6.18
N PRO A 107 -15.57 27.72 -6.71
CA PRO A 107 -14.49 28.68 -6.85
C PRO A 107 -13.77 29.03 -5.54
N ARG A 108 -14.49 29.02 -4.40
CA ARG A 108 -13.87 29.29 -3.08
C ARG A 108 -12.85 28.22 -2.68
N LEU A 109 -13.14 26.93 -2.92
CA LEU A 109 -12.23 25.82 -2.67
C LEU A 109 -11.13 25.75 -3.75
N GLY A 110 -11.46 26.08 -5.00
CA GLY A 110 -10.49 26.22 -6.08
C GLY A 110 -9.39 27.20 -5.73
N GLY A 111 -9.73 28.39 -5.24
CA GLY A 111 -8.77 29.41 -4.81
C GLY A 111 -7.89 28.94 -3.62
N MET A 112 -8.38 28.07 -2.74
CA MET A 112 -7.56 27.47 -1.69
C MET A 112 -6.56 26.45 -2.24
N ILE A 113 -7.00 25.63 -3.19
CA ILE A 113 -6.12 24.66 -3.89
C ILE A 113 -5.01 25.42 -4.63
N ASP A 114 -5.36 26.49 -5.37
CA ASP A 114 -4.40 27.31 -6.10
C ASP A 114 -3.38 27.99 -5.16
N ARG A 115 -3.81 28.42 -3.97
CA ARG A 115 -2.90 28.97 -2.94
C ARG A 115 -1.96 27.92 -2.38
N LEU A 116 -2.43 26.68 -2.17
CA LEU A 116 -1.61 25.56 -1.71
C LEU A 116 -0.57 25.19 -2.79
N GLU A 117 -0.99 25.09 -4.04
CA GLU A 117 -0.09 24.87 -5.16
C GLU A 117 0.93 26.02 -5.29
N ALA A 118 0.47 27.28 -5.28
CA ALA A 118 1.35 28.43 -5.36
C ALA A 118 2.37 28.50 -4.21
N ARG A 119 1.99 28.10 -2.99
CA ARG A 119 2.95 27.99 -1.86
C ARG A 119 3.95 26.86 -2.07
N ALA A 120 3.50 25.74 -2.61
CA ALA A 120 4.39 24.65 -2.99
C ALA A 120 5.37 25.12 -4.08
N TYR A 121 4.90 25.81 -5.13
CA TYR A 121 5.72 26.32 -6.23
C TYR A 121 6.65 27.47 -5.83
N ARG A 122 6.26 28.40 -4.94
CA ARG A 122 7.13 29.51 -4.52
C ARG A 122 8.42 29.07 -3.83
N LYS A 123 8.37 27.99 -3.07
CA LYS A 123 9.58 27.39 -2.48
C LYS A 123 10.46 26.68 -3.50
N MET A 124 10.07 26.65 -4.75
CA MET A 124 10.45 25.61 -5.71
C MET A 124 10.95 26.10 -7.07
N SER A 125 11.55 27.29 -7.15
CA SER A 125 12.01 27.88 -8.41
C SER A 125 13.45 27.52 -8.80
N SER A 126 13.78 26.22 -8.91
CA SER A 126 15.03 25.81 -9.58
C SER A 126 14.97 24.40 -10.17
N LYS A 127 15.83 24.11 -11.17
CA LYS A 127 16.00 22.76 -11.78
C LYS A 127 16.34 21.66 -10.75
N ASN A 128 16.95 22.02 -9.64
CA ASN A 128 17.25 21.11 -8.53
C ASN A 128 16.00 20.67 -7.77
N LEU A 129 14.92 21.33 -7.96
CA LEU A 129 13.70 21.17 -7.23
C LEU A 129 12.91 19.94 -7.58
N VAL A 130 12.77 19.58 -8.88
CA VAL A 130 12.13 18.34 -9.30
C VAL A 130 12.87 17.14 -8.69
N ARG A 131 14.18 17.29 -8.57
CA ARG A 131 15.04 16.28 -7.93
C ARG A 131 14.80 16.23 -6.42
N PHE A 132 14.68 17.39 -5.77
CA PHE A 132 14.39 17.47 -4.34
C PHE A 132 12.99 16.98 -3.99
N GLN A 133 11.99 17.27 -4.83
CA GLN A 133 10.63 16.73 -4.72
C GLN A 133 10.61 15.21 -4.84
N ALA A 134 11.34 14.67 -5.82
CA ALA A 134 11.43 13.23 -6.01
C ALA A 134 12.08 12.53 -4.80
N TRP A 135 13.17 13.10 -4.24
CA TRP A 135 13.81 12.59 -3.04
C TRP A 135 12.91 12.68 -1.80
N GLY A 136 12.22 13.82 -1.62
CA GLY A 136 11.26 13.99 -0.52
C GLY A 136 10.12 12.98 -0.60
N LEU A 137 9.56 12.78 -1.79
CA LEU A 137 8.50 11.80 -2.04
C LEU A 137 9.00 10.37 -1.82
N LEU A 138 10.21 10.04 -2.31
CA LEU A 138 10.84 8.74 -2.09
C LEU A 138 10.97 8.44 -0.59
N MET A 139 11.59 9.35 0.17
CA MET A 139 11.79 9.16 1.61
C MET A 139 10.46 9.04 2.35
N PHE A 140 9.48 9.87 1.98
CA PHE A 140 8.14 9.82 2.57
C PHE A 140 7.45 8.47 2.37
N VAL A 141 7.60 7.87 1.19
CA VAL A 141 7.01 6.55 0.89
C VAL A 141 7.83 5.41 1.48
N ALA A 142 9.17 5.54 1.49
CA ALA A 142 10.09 4.50 1.93
C ALA A 142 10.06 4.26 3.45
N ILE A 143 9.82 5.31 4.25
CA ILE A 143 9.78 5.18 5.71
C ILE A 143 8.43 4.58 6.11
N PRO A 144 8.40 3.39 6.75
CA PRO A 144 7.14 2.70 7.06
C PRO A 144 6.48 3.24 8.34
N LEU A 145 6.07 4.53 8.33
CA LEU A 145 5.33 5.16 9.42
C LEU A 145 3.82 5.20 9.13
N PRO A 146 2.96 5.20 10.16
CA PRO A 146 1.52 5.40 9.96
C PRO A 146 1.23 6.69 9.20
N GLY A 147 0.43 6.63 8.15
CA GLY A 147 0.07 7.80 7.34
C GLY A 147 1.07 8.20 6.25
N THR A 148 2.21 7.53 6.14
CA THR A 148 3.10 7.64 4.97
C THR A 148 2.80 6.48 4.00
N GLY A 149 3.40 6.42 2.82
CA GLY A 149 3.28 5.28 1.89
C GLY A 149 2.74 5.65 0.52
N ALA A 150 2.37 4.63 -0.27
CA ALA A 150 2.02 4.81 -1.68
C ALA A 150 0.73 5.62 -1.88
N TRP A 151 -0.29 5.40 -1.07
CA TRP A 151 -1.54 6.15 -1.15
C TRP A 151 -1.33 7.64 -0.87
N THR A 152 -0.74 7.96 0.28
CA THR A 152 -0.47 9.35 0.66
C THR A 152 0.59 9.98 -0.24
N GLY A 153 1.60 9.22 -0.65
CA GLY A 153 2.58 9.66 -1.64
C GLY A 153 1.93 10.00 -2.99
N SER A 154 0.93 9.23 -3.42
CA SER A 154 0.13 9.52 -4.63
C SER A 154 -0.68 10.81 -4.50
N LEU A 155 -1.27 11.06 -3.33
CA LEU A 155 -1.96 12.32 -3.03
C LEU A 155 -1.00 13.51 -3.09
N ILE A 156 0.17 13.38 -2.47
CA ILE A 156 1.23 14.40 -2.51
C ILE A 156 1.70 14.65 -3.94
N ALA A 157 1.95 13.59 -4.71
CA ALA A 157 2.35 13.71 -6.11
C ALA A 157 1.28 14.41 -6.98
N ALA A 158 -0.01 14.16 -6.71
CA ALA A 158 -1.11 14.83 -7.38
C ALA A 158 -1.21 16.32 -7.00
N LEU A 159 -1.06 16.65 -5.70
CA LEU A 159 -1.04 18.02 -5.19
C LEU A 159 0.13 18.84 -5.74
N MET A 160 1.29 18.21 -5.90
CA MET A 160 2.49 18.82 -6.45
C MET A 160 2.51 18.84 -7.98
N ASP A 161 1.45 18.41 -8.64
CA ASP A 161 1.31 18.24 -10.09
C ASP A 161 2.49 17.52 -10.75
N LEU A 162 3.10 16.57 -10.05
CA LEU A 162 4.21 15.78 -10.56
C LEU A 162 3.73 14.92 -11.73
N ARG A 163 4.40 14.98 -12.87
CA ARG A 163 4.07 14.14 -14.03
C ARG A 163 4.05 12.68 -13.62
N LEU A 164 3.04 11.93 -14.07
CA LEU A 164 2.85 10.51 -13.73
C LEU A 164 4.12 9.68 -13.98
N LYS A 165 4.78 9.94 -15.11
CA LYS A 165 6.04 9.28 -15.48
C LYS A 165 7.20 9.51 -14.51
N ASN A 166 7.16 10.56 -13.71
CA ASN A 166 8.16 10.86 -12.68
C ASN A 166 7.71 10.38 -11.31
N ALA A 167 6.42 10.52 -10.98
CA ALA A 167 5.87 10.15 -9.68
C ALA A 167 5.84 8.64 -9.48
N VAL A 168 5.36 7.87 -10.47
CA VAL A 168 5.21 6.41 -10.35
C VAL A 168 6.52 5.69 -10.08
N PRO A 169 7.64 5.95 -10.80
CA PRO A 169 8.93 5.31 -10.49
C PRO A 169 9.47 5.66 -9.11
N VAL A 170 9.27 6.89 -8.66
CA VAL A 170 9.71 7.35 -7.34
C VAL A 170 8.92 6.65 -6.24
N ILE A 171 7.59 6.59 -6.38
CA ILE A 171 6.72 5.87 -5.44
C ILE A 171 7.07 4.38 -5.45
N PHE A 172 7.29 3.78 -6.62
CA PHE A 172 7.70 2.38 -6.75
C PHE A 172 8.99 2.10 -5.97
N ALA A 173 10.03 2.92 -6.16
CA ALA A 173 11.27 2.77 -5.42
C ALA A 173 11.05 2.88 -3.91
N GLY A 174 10.22 3.85 -3.47
CA GLY A 174 9.85 4.00 -2.07
C GLY A 174 9.11 2.77 -1.50
N VAL A 175 8.17 2.22 -2.26
CA VAL A 175 7.41 1.00 -1.90
C VAL A 175 8.34 -0.21 -1.78
N VAL A 176 9.29 -0.37 -2.71
CA VAL A 176 10.29 -1.46 -2.64
C VAL A 176 11.14 -1.32 -1.38
N ILE A 177 11.65 -0.13 -1.08
CA ILE A 177 12.44 0.12 0.14
C ILE A 177 11.59 -0.16 1.39
N ALA A 178 10.36 0.36 1.46
CA ALA A 178 9.45 0.08 2.56
C ALA A 178 9.18 -1.42 2.73
N GLY A 179 8.97 -2.13 1.61
CA GLY A 179 8.78 -3.58 1.59
C GLY A 179 9.99 -4.35 2.12
N LEU A 180 11.20 -3.95 1.73
CA LEU A 180 12.44 -4.55 2.25
C LEU A 180 12.60 -4.32 3.76
N ILE A 181 12.29 -3.12 4.24
CA ILE A 181 12.30 -2.81 5.68
C ILE A 181 11.26 -3.69 6.40
N MET A 182 10.03 -3.78 5.88
CA MET A 182 8.99 -4.62 6.47
C MET A 182 9.33 -6.10 6.45
N THR A 183 9.99 -6.57 5.38
CA THR A 183 10.51 -7.94 5.29
C THR A 183 11.55 -8.21 6.38
N GLY A 184 12.50 -7.28 6.56
CA GLY A 184 13.52 -7.38 7.61
C GLY A 184 12.91 -7.41 9.01
N LEU A 185 11.92 -6.55 9.29
CA LEU A 185 11.19 -6.52 10.55
C LEU A 185 10.40 -7.82 10.78
N THR A 186 9.70 -8.30 9.74
CA THR A 186 8.92 -9.54 9.81
C THR A 186 9.83 -10.74 10.08
N TYR A 187 10.96 -10.83 9.36
CA TYR A 187 11.96 -11.90 9.57
C TYR A 187 12.61 -11.80 10.95
N GLY A 188 13.01 -10.60 11.38
CA GLY A 188 13.59 -10.39 12.70
C GLY A 188 12.65 -10.83 13.82
N VAL A 189 11.37 -10.49 13.74
CA VAL A 189 10.36 -10.95 14.72
C VAL A 189 10.18 -12.46 14.67
N THR A 190 10.11 -13.07 13.47
CA THR A 190 9.97 -14.53 13.35
C THR A 190 11.21 -15.31 13.77
N ALA A 191 12.41 -14.71 13.72
CA ALA A 191 13.65 -15.32 14.15
C ALA A 191 13.85 -15.27 15.68
N ILE A 192 13.27 -14.26 16.35
CA ILE A 192 13.36 -14.08 17.81
C ILE A 192 12.28 -14.87 18.56
N LEU A 193 11.12 -15.11 17.95
CA LEU A 193 10.00 -15.87 18.50
C LEU A 193 10.16 -17.38 18.26
#